data_f775706587f306615d2556d7ce08239d
#
_entry.id   f775706587f306615d2556d7ce08239d
#
_cell.length_a   1.000
_cell.length_b   1.000
_cell.length_c   1.000
_cell.angle_alpha   90.00
_cell.angle_beta   90.00
_cell.angle_gamma   90.00
#
_symmetry.space_group_name_H-M   'P 1'
#
loop_
_entity.id
_entity.type
_entity.pdbx_description
1 polymer ?
#
loop_
_entity_poly.entity_id
_entity_poly.type
_entity_poly.pdbx_seq_one_letter_code
_entity_poly.pdbx_strand_id
1 'polypeptide(L)'
;MYHCIIIYTRRQGRNNQEGKVEIIMSEKNKSGQQTYIPDFYPTTLIRAIYVRNFTAMKEILRPFSITPVQWRVLTNLQEFDGQNVNALAERSYTDRTNLSRAVAMLEEDGLVERRREDRDQRNVLVFITEAGLKKFDEARPAALQDIDFVLEGLSKSEIDTLMALLNKIKHNTYRTRRPSQVELPKVGHA
;
A
#
# COMPACT_ATOMS: atom_id res chain seq x y z
N MET A 1 13.43 7.70 30.24
CA MET A 1 12.02 8.20 30.24
C MET A 1 12.03 9.39 29.29
N TYR A 2 11.53 9.20 28.07
CA TYR A 2 11.58 10.21 27.02
C TYR A 2 10.27 11.00 27.06
N HIS A 3 10.37 12.31 27.22
CA HIS A 3 9.23 13.21 27.12
C HIS A 3 9.18 13.80 25.72
N CYS A 4 8.14 13.45 24.97
CA CYS A 4 7.87 14.03 23.65
C CYS A 4 7.04 15.30 23.85
N ILE A 5 7.55 16.45 23.46
CA ILE A 5 6.78 17.70 23.42
C ILE A 5 6.45 17.99 21.96
N ILE A 6 5.18 17.79 21.58
CA ILE A 6 4.67 18.24 20.28
C ILE A 6 4.29 19.72 20.44
N ILE A 7 5.08 20.61 19.84
CA ILE A 7 4.72 22.03 19.80
C ILE A 7 4.01 22.30 18.47
N TYR A 8 2.67 22.43 18.52
CA TYR A 8 1.90 22.96 17.42
C TYR A 8 2.02 24.49 17.42
N THR A 9 2.84 25.06 16.57
CA THR A 9 2.81 26.49 16.32
C THR A 9 1.79 26.80 15.22
N ARG A 10 0.58 27.21 15.61
CA ARG A 10 -0.41 27.80 14.72
C ARG A 10 -0.03 29.26 14.51
N ARG A 11 0.64 29.61 13.43
CA ARG A 11 0.74 31.01 12.98
C ARG A 11 -0.58 31.43 12.39
N GLN A 12 -1.33 32.29 13.10
CA GLN A 12 -2.43 33.03 12.51
C GLN A 12 -1.84 34.15 11.63
N GLY A 13 -1.81 33.93 10.33
CA GLY A 13 -1.58 34.96 9.34
C GLY A 13 -2.90 35.42 8.74
N ARG A 14 -3.22 36.70 8.87
CA ARG A 14 -4.27 37.34 8.04
C ARG A 14 -3.74 37.34 6.61
N ASN A 15 -4.19 36.44 5.84
CA ASN A 15 -4.30 36.38 4.39
C ASN A 15 -4.16 34.92 3.95
N ASN A 16 -5.09 34.53 3.10
CA ASN A 16 -5.32 33.21 2.53
C ASN A 16 -4.09 32.72 1.75
N GLN A 17 -3.07 32.22 2.45
CA GLN A 17 -1.97 31.45 1.89
C GLN A 17 -1.85 30.13 2.66
N GLU A 18 -1.77 29.04 1.91
CA GLU A 18 -1.62 27.69 2.38
C GLU A 18 -0.57 27.61 3.48
N GLY A 19 -1.03 27.32 4.71
CA GLY A 19 -0.15 27.18 5.86
C GLY A 19 0.79 25.99 5.65
N LYS A 20 2.09 26.28 5.48
CA LYS A 20 3.14 25.28 5.59
C LYS A 20 3.06 24.70 6.98
N VAL A 21 2.66 23.42 7.09
CA VAL A 21 2.79 22.67 8.34
C VAL A 21 4.26 22.32 8.50
N GLU A 22 4.98 23.12 9.25
CA GLU A 22 6.32 22.78 9.72
C GLU A 22 6.17 21.81 10.89
N ILE A 23 6.37 20.53 10.64
CA ILE A 23 6.50 19.52 11.70
C ILE A 23 7.91 19.65 12.24
N ILE A 24 8.08 20.48 13.25
CA ILE A 24 9.36 20.57 13.99
C ILE A 24 9.34 19.45 15.03
N MET A 25 9.98 18.35 14.71
CA MET A 25 10.25 17.26 15.65
C MET A 25 11.65 17.50 16.22
N SER A 26 11.75 18.08 17.40
CA SER A 26 13.02 18.27 18.07
C SER A 26 13.04 17.54 19.41
N GLU A 27 13.58 16.35 19.46
CA GLU A 27 14.28 15.87 20.64
C GLU A 27 15.78 15.99 20.39
N LYS A 28 16.47 16.66 21.29
CA LYS A 28 17.93 16.65 21.31
C LYS A 28 18.35 15.47 22.17
N ASN A 29 19.19 14.58 21.62
CA ASN A 29 19.87 13.57 22.43
C ASN A 29 20.84 14.27 23.41
N LYS A 30 21.45 13.51 24.33
CA LYS A 30 22.41 14.05 25.31
C LYS A 30 23.61 14.76 24.66
N SER A 31 23.83 14.59 23.35
CA SER A 31 24.86 15.26 22.54
C SER A 31 24.34 16.47 21.75
N GLY A 32 23.07 16.86 21.91
CA GLY A 32 22.51 18.02 21.22
C GLY A 32 22.13 17.78 19.76
N GLN A 33 22.20 16.55 19.24
CA GLN A 33 21.83 16.18 17.89
C GLN A 33 20.34 15.90 17.80
N GLN A 34 19.73 16.31 16.69
CA GLN A 34 18.33 16.03 16.38
C GLN A 34 18.14 14.53 16.17
N THR A 35 17.31 13.89 17.00
CA THR A 35 17.02 12.46 16.89
C THR A 35 15.78 12.25 16.04
N TYR A 36 15.90 11.43 15.01
CA TYR A 36 14.78 10.95 14.22
C TYR A 36 13.93 9.99 15.06
N ILE A 37 12.64 10.32 15.26
CA ILE A 37 11.69 9.44 15.95
C ILE A 37 10.77 8.80 14.90
N PRO A 38 11.03 7.54 14.50
CA PRO A 38 10.29 6.88 13.42
C PRO A 38 8.77 6.76 13.66
N ASP A 39 8.35 6.66 14.92
CA ASP A 39 6.98 6.31 15.30
C ASP A 39 5.94 7.43 15.04
N PHE A 40 6.39 8.66 14.78
CA PHE A 40 5.52 9.80 14.47
C PHE A 40 5.32 10.08 12.98
N TYR A 41 5.96 9.30 12.10
CA TYR A 41 5.80 9.49 10.67
C TYR A 41 4.54 8.75 10.17
N PRO A 42 3.68 9.42 9.38
CA PRO A 42 2.51 8.77 8.77
C PRO A 42 2.88 7.51 8.00
N THR A 43 4.04 7.47 7.36
CA THR A 43 4.55 6.29 6.64
C THR A 43 4.86 5.12 7.55
N THR A 44 5.26 5.34 8.80
CA THR A 44 5.47 4.28 9.81
C THR A 44 4.14 3.66 10.21
N LEU A 45 3.10 4.48 10.45
CA LEU A 45 1.75 3.99 10.73
C LEU A 45 1.17 3.22 9.54
N ILE A 46 1.31 3.75 8.33
CA ILE A 46 0.89 3.07 7.10
C ILE A 46 1.56 1.70 6.99
N ARG A 47 2.87 1.62 7.26
CA ARG A 47 3.61 0.36 7.26
C ARG A 47 3.10 -0.60 8.34
N ALA A 48 2.88 -0.12 9.55
CA ALA A 48 2.38 -0.94 10.67
C ALA A 48 1.00 -1.53 10.34
N ILE A 49 0.09 -0.71 9.82
CA ILE A 49 -1.23 -1.13 9.35
C ILE A 49 -1.09 -2.19 8.26
N TYR A 50 -0.25 -1.93 7.24
CA TYR A 50 -0.03 -2.86 6.14
C TYR A 50 0.47 -4.23 6.63
N VAL A 51 1.48 -4.26 7.51
CA VAL A 51 2.06 -5.52 8.01
C VAL A 51 1.02 -6.32 8.81
N ARG A 52 0.24 -5.64 9.67
CA ARG A 52 -0.83 -6.27 10.45
C ARG A 52 -1.93 -6.82 9.55
N ASN A 53 -2.44 -6.01 8.62
CA ASN A 53 -3.47 -6.42 7.68
C ASN A 53 -3.00 -7.58 6.78
N PHE A 54 -1.75 -7.53 6.28
CA PHE A 54 -1.20 -8.62 5.47
C PHE A 54 -1.12 -9.94 6.25
N THR A 55 -0.76 -9.89 7.53
CA THR A 55 -0.70 -11.07 8.41
C THR A 55 -2.11 -11.61 8.67
N ALA A 56 -3.08 -10.76 9.00
CA ALA A 56 -4.47 -11.15 9.20
C ALA A 56 -5.05 -11.79 7.93
N MET A 57 -4.87 -11.13 6.79
CA MET A 57 -5.35 -11.63 5.49
C MET A 57 -4.76 -12.99 5.13
N LYS A 58 -3.52 -13.28 5.52
CA LYS A 58 -2.90 -14.60 5.33
C LYS A 58 -3.65 -15.69 6.09
N GLU A 59 -4.06 -15.43 7.34
CA GLU A 59 -4.82 -16.38 8.13
C GLU A 59 -6.26 -16.54 7.63
N ILE A 60 -6.90 -15.44 7.22
CA ILE A 60 -8.25 -15.42 6.67
C ILE A 60 -8.35 -16.23 5.37
N LEU A 61 -7.33 -16.12 4.51
CA LEU A 61 -7.31 -16.79 3.21
C LEU A 61 -6.78 -18.23 3.27
N ARG A 62 -6.19 -18.64 4.39
CA ARG A 62 -5.66 -20.00 4.57
C ARG A 62 -6.68 -21.11 4.30
N PRO A 63 -7.95 -21.04 4.79
CA PRO A 63 -8.95 -22.07 4.52
C PRO A 63 -9.28 -22.25 3.04
N PHE A 64 -9.06 -21.20 2.23
CA PHE A 64 -9.29 -21.22 0.79
C PHE A 64 -8.05 -21.64 -0.02
N SER A 65 -6.93 -21.94 0.67
CA SER A 65 -5.65 -22.33 0.06
C SER A 65 -5.08 -21.28 -0.92
N ILE A 66 -5.34 -19.99 -0.67
CA ILE A 66 -4.79 -18.88 -1.44
C ILE A 66 -4.03 -17.91 -0.54
N THR A 67 -3.00 -17.31 -1.09
CA THR A 67 -2.20 -16.28 -0.43
C THR A 67 -2.77 -14.87 -0.64
N PRO A 68 -2.41 -13.86 0.19
CA PRO A 68 -2.83 -12.48 -0.05
C PRO A 68 -2.43 -11.92 -1.44
N VAL A 69 -1.32 -12.36 -2.01
CA VAL A 69 -0.91 -11.94 -3.36
C VAL A 69 -1.79 -12.59 -4.42
N GLN A 70 -2.07 -13.88 -4.30
CA GLN A 70 -3.01 -14.60 -5.17
C GLN A 70 -4.42 -14.00 -5.10
N TRP A 71 -4.90 -13.69 -3.90
CA TRP A 71 -6.16 -12.97 -3.70
C TRP A 71 -6.21 -11.65 -4.47
N ARG A 72 -5.14 -10.83 -4.40
CA ARG A 72 -5.05 -9.58 -5.17
C ARG A 72 -5.07 -9.81 -6.67
N VAL A 73 -4.42 -10.86 -7.16
CA VAL A 73 -4.49 -11.23 -8.59
C VAL A 73 -5.92 -11.54 -9.00
N LEU A 74 -6.61 -12.42 -8.25
CA LEU A 74 -8.00 -12.79 -8.55
C LEU A 74 -8.93 -11.57 -8.49
N THR A 75 -8.79 -10.71 -7.47
CA THR A 75 -9.56 -9.46 -7.34
C THR A 75 -9.37 -8.54 -8.54
N ASN A 76 -8.11 -8.34 -8.99
CA ASN A 76 -7.84 -7.49 -10.14
C ASN A 76 -8.37 -8.08 -11.45
N LEU A 77 -8.28 -9.38 -11.63
CA LEU A 77 -8.80 -10.05 -12.84
C LEU A 77 -10.33 -10.09 -12.85
N GLN A 78 -10.95 -10.24 -11.70
CA GLN A 78 -12.42 -10.18 -11.58
C GLN A 78 -12.96 -8.80 -11.99
N GLU A 79 -12.23 -7.72 -11.68
CA GLU A 79 -12.61 -6.36 -12.06
C GLU A 79 -12.24 -6.04 -13.51
N PHE A 80 -11.05 -6.43 -13.94
CA PHE A 80 -10.50 -6.20 -15.27
C PHE A 80 -9.75 -7.45 -15.71
N ASP A 81 -10.37 -8.28 -16.52
CA ASP A 81 -9.77 -9.51 -17.00
C ASP A 81 -8.78 -9.26 -18.15
N GLY A 82 -7.96 -10.24 -18.50
CA GLY A 82 -7.05 -10.17 -19.63
C GLY A 82 -5.91 -9.16 -19.44
N GLN A 83 -5.28 -9.13 -18.28
CA GLN A 83 -4.16 -8.24 -17.96
C GLN A 83 -2.81 -8.95 -18.10
N ASN A 84 -1.78 -8.24 -18.54
CA ASN A 84 -0.41 -8.75 -18.45
C ASN A 84 0.16 -8.65 -17.03
N VAL A 85 1.21 -9.41 -16.76
CA VAL A 85 1.85 -9.50 -15.43
C VAL A 85 2.34 -8.14 -14.92
N ASN A 86 2.79 -7.25 -15.81
CA ASN A 86 3.25 -5.91 -15.39
C ASN A 86 2.08 -5.03 -14.91
N ALA A 87 0.98 -5.02 -15.65
CA ALA A 87 -0.23 -4.30 -15.27
C ALA A 87 -0.81 -4.84 -13.94
N LEU A 88 -0.85 -6.17 -13.78
CA LEU A 88 -1.27 -6.81 -12.53
C LEU A 88 -0.35 -6.43 -11.36
N ALA A 89 0.98 -6.37 -11.56
CA ALA A 89 1.94 -6.00 -10.53
C ALA A 89 1.74 -4.55 -10.07
N GLU A 90 1.55 -3.64 -11.02
CA GLU A 90 1.27 -2.22 -10.74
C GLU A 90 -0.04 -2.04 -9.97
N ARG A 91 -1.14 -2.65 -10.44
CA ARG A 91 -2.45 -2.55 -9.79
C ARG A 91 -2.50 -3.22 -8.42
N SER A 92 -1.73 -4.30 -8.24
CA SER A 92 -1.63 -5.03 -6.96
C SER A 92 -0.65 -4.40 -5.98
N TYR A 93 0.08 -3.35 -6.37
CA TYR A 93 1.18 -2.77 -5.57
C TYR A 93 2.16 -3.83 -5.07
N THR A 94 2.47 -4.78 -5.95
CA THR A 94 3.33 -5.94 -5.64
C THR A 94 4.50 -5.94 -6.63
N ASP A 95 5.69 -6.33 -6.17
CA ASP A 95 6.80 -6.48 -7.07
C ASP A 95 6.53 -7.58 -8.11
N ARG A 96 7.09 -7.37 -9.31
CA ARG A 96 6.85 -8.24 -10.47
C ARG A 96 7.21 -9.70 -10.20
N THR A 97 8.28 -9.96 -9.42
CA THR A 97 8.76 -11.32 -9.16
C THR A 97 7.77 -12.09 -8.31
N ASN A 98 7.29 -11.49 -7.21
CA ASN A 98 6.29 -12.11 -6.34
C ASN A 98 4.97 -12.31 -7.07
N LEU A 99 4.56 -11.32 -7.88
CA LEU A 99 3.32 -11.45 -8.65
C LEU A 99 3.42 -12.54 -9.70
N SER A 100 4.54 -12.63 -10.44
CA SER A 100 4.75 -13.68 -11.45
C SER A 100 4.69 -15.08 -10.85
N ARG A 101 5.23 -15.27 -9.64
CA ARG A 101 5.14 -16.54 -8.90
C ARG A 101 3.69 -16.82 -8.49
N ALA A 102 2.97 -15.83 -7.99
CA ALA A 102 1.58 -16.00 -7.61
C ALA A 102 0.70 -16.39 -8.81
N VAL A 103 0.91 -15.75 -9.97
CA VAL A 103 0.23 -16.11 -11.22
C VAL A 103 0.57 -17.53 -11.67
N ALA A 104 1.84 -17.95 -11.56
CA ALA A 104 2.24 -19.31 -11.93
C ALA A 104 1.54 -20.36 -11.04
N MET A 105 1.48 -20.14 -9.72
CA MET A 105 0.78 -21.04 -8.81
C MET A 105 -0.73 -21.07 -9.07
N LEU A 106 -1.34 -19.91 -9.35
CA LEU A 106 -2.77 -19.87 -9.71
C LEU A 106 -3.06 -20.61 -11.02
N GLU A 107 -2.13 -20.59 -11.98
CA GLU A 107 -2.24 -21.34 -13.23
C GLU A 107 -2.09 -22.84 -13.01
N GLU A 108 -1.14 -23.27 -12.16
CA GLU A 108 -0.98 -24.67 -11.74
C GLU A 108 -2.25 -25.20 -11.06
N ASP A 109 -2.91 -24.35 -10.24
CA ASP A 109 -4.18 -24.65 -9.57
C ASP A 109 -5.41 -24.56 -10.51
N GLY A 110 -5.21 -24.13 -11.77
CA GLY A 110 -6.28 -23.97 -12.76
C GLY A 110 -7.21 -22.79 -12.50
N LEU A 111 -6.82 -21.85 -11.62
CA LEU A 111 -7.62 -20.69 -11.25
C LEU A 111 -7.44 -19.50 -12.21
N VAL A 112 -6.35 -19.48 -12.94
CA VAL A 112 -6.10 -18.53 -14.04
C VAL A 112 -5.49 -19.28 -15.21
N GLU A 113 -5.53 -18.67 -16.39
CA GLU A 113 -4.85 -19.17 -17.59
C GLU A 113 -4.08 -18.04 -18.26
N ARG A 114 -2.98 -18.39 -18.95
CA ARG A 114 -2.21 -17.46 -19.76
C ARG A 114 -2.52 -17.70 -21.24
N ARG A 115 -2.84 -16.62 -21.94
CA ARG A 115 -3.03 -16.62 -23.40
C ARG A 115 -2.10 -15.60 -24.03
N ARG A 116 -1.54 -15.93 -25.19
CA ARG A 116 -0.81 -14.96 -26.00
C ARG A 116 -1.81 -14.05 -26.71
N GLU A 117 -1.49 -12.77 -26.78
CA GLU A 117 -2.32 -11.84 -27.52
C GLU A 117 -2.18 -12.08 -29.03
N ASP A 118 -3.31 -12.14 -29.76
CA ASP A 118 -3.31 -12.45 -31.19
C ASP A 118 -2.52 -11.45 -32.02
N ARG A 119 -2.49 -10.19 -31.62
CA ARG A 119 -1.82 -9.09 -32.32
C ARG A 119 -0.35 -8.94 -31.95
N ASP A 120 0.04 -9.35 -30.75
CA ASP A 120 1.42 -9.31 -30.27
C ASP A 120 1.74 -10.58 -29.46
N GLN A 121 2.30 -11.56 -30.14
CA GLN A 121 2.71 -12.86 -29.57
C GLN A 121 3.71 -12.74 -28.40
N ARG A 122 4.33 -11.56 -28.21
CA ARG A 122 5.23 -11.29 -27.09
C ARG A 122 4.46 -10.88 -25.83
N ASN A 123 3.22 -10.44 -25.98
CA ASN A 123 2.38 -10.05 -24.88
C ASN A 123 1.55 -11.25 -24.39
N VAL A 124 1.79 -11.65 -23.15
CA VAL A 124 1.07 -12.75 -22.49
C VAL A 124 0.07 -12.14 -21.50
N LEU A 125 -1.21 -12.38 -21.74
CA LEU A 125 -2.31 -11.94 -20.91
C LEU A 125 -2.74 -13.07 -19.97
N VAL A 126 -3.16 -12.70 -18.77
CA VAL A 126 -3.67 -13.59 -17.72
C VAL A 126 -5.17 -13.38 -17.62
N PHE A 127 -5.93 -14.47 -17.68
CA PHE A 127 -7.37 -14.50 -17.56
C PHE A 127 -7.78 -15.33 -16.36
N ILE A 128 -8.85 -14.89 -15.66
CA ILE A 128 -9.44 -15.69 -14.60
C ILE A 128 -10.30 -16.80 -15.22
N THR A 129 -10.20 -18.01 -14.67
CA THR A 129 -11.05 -19.13 -15.08
C THR A 129 -12.37 -19.15 -14.30
N GLU A 130 -13.33 -19.98 -14.72
CA GLU A 130 -14.56 -20.22 -13.96
C GLU A 130 -14.25 -20.76 -12.54
N ALA A 131 -13.25 -21.64 -12.41
CA ALA A 131 -12.78 -22.12 -11.11
C ALA A 131 -12.16 -20.99 -10.27
N GLY A 132 -11.43 -20.06 -10.90
CA GLY A 132 -10.89 -18.87 -10.26
C GLY A 132 -11.97 -17.93 -9.75
N LEU A 133 -12.99 -17.67 -10.54
CA LEU A 133 -14.17 -16.88 -10.13
C LEU A 133 -14.88 -17.52 -8.95
N LYS A 134 -15.11 -18.81 -8.99
CA LYS A 134 -15.72 -19.54 -7.88
C LYS A 134 -14.87 -19.43 -6.61
N LYS A 135 -13.56 -19.61 -6.72
CA LYS A 135 -12.61 -19.46 -5.59
C LYS A 135 -12.62 -18.04 -5.01
N PHE A 136 -12.70 -17.02 -5.88
CA PHE A 136 -12.83 -15.63 -5.48
C PHE A 136 -14.14 -15.41 -4.69
N ASP A 137 -15.28 -15.90 -5.20
CA ASP A 137 -16.58 -15.72 -4.56
C ASP A 137 -16.66 -16.45 -3.21
N GLU A 138 -16.02 -17.62 -3.07
CA GLU A 138 -15.93 -18.36 -1.80
C GLU A 138 -15.13 -17.58 -0.73
N ALA A 139 -14.01 -16.94 -1.10
CA ALA A 139 -13.14 -16.23 -0.17
C ALA A 139 -13.62 -14.80 0.12
N ARG A 140 -14.36 -14.18 -0.80
CA ARG A 140 -14.78 -12.77 -0.74
C ARG A 140 -15.48 -12.37 0.56
N PRO A 141 -16.47 -13.13 1.10
CA PRO A 141 -17.14 -12.73 2.34
C PRO A 141 -16.19 -12.58 3.51
N ALA A 142 -15.24 -13.51 3.68
CA ALA A 142 -14.25 -13.46 4.75
C ALA A 142 -13.29 -12.26 4.59
N ALA A 143 -12.85 -11.99 3.35
CA ALA A 143 -11.98 -10.85 3.05
C ALA A 143 -12.68 -9.50 3.28
N LEU A 144 -13.98 -9.38 2.95
CA LEU A 144 -14.76 -8.15 3.19
C LEU A 144 -15.00 -7.92 4.69
N GLN A 145 -15.27 -8.98 5.47
CA GLN A 145 -15.44 -8.87 6.91
C GLN A 145 -14.19 -8.30 7.62
N ASP A 146 -12.99 -8.64 7.14
CA ASP A 146 -11.75 -8.06 7.66
C ASP A 146 -11.63 -6.57 7.36
N ILE A 147 -12.06 -6.13 6.18
CA ILE A 147 -12.07 -4.70 5.82
C ILE A 147 -13.01 -3.93 6.74
N ASP A 148 -14.21 -4.45 6.99
CA ASP A 148 -15.19 -3.84 7.89
C ASP A 148 -14.64 -3.74 9.31
N PHE A 149 -13.97 -4.79 9.80
CA PHE A 149 -13.31 -4.79 11.10
C PHE A 149 -12.19 -3.74 11.19
N VAL A 150 -11.35 -3.61 10.17
CA VAL A 150 -10.24 -2.62 10.15
C VAL A 150 -10.76 -1.19 10.15
N LEU A 151 -11.94 -0.95 9.59
CA LEU A 151 -12.56 0.38 9.51
C LEU A 151 -13.59 0.63 10.62
N GLU A 152 -13.74 -0.31 11.56
CA GLU A 152 -14.70 -0.20 12.67
C GLU A 152 -14.49 1.12 13.45
N GLY A 153 -15.59 1.79 13.78
CA GLY A 153 -15.56 3.05 14.51
C GLY A 153 -15.33 4.30 13.66
N LEU A 154 -15.04 4.15 12.36
CA LEU A 154 -14.93 5.27 11.44
C LEU A 154 -16.28 5.54 10.75
N SER A 155 -16.71 6.79 10.76
CA SER A 155 -17.85 7.23 9.96
C SER A 155 -17.49 7.26 8.46
N LYS A 156 -18.52 7.25 7.60
CA LYS A 156 -18.33 7.35 6.15
C LYS A 156 -17.50 8.58 5.76
N SER A 157 -17.73 9.74 6.37
CA SER A 157 -16.99 10.98 6.09
C SER A 157 -15.50 10.90 6.49
N GLU A 158 -15.20 10.18 7.57
CA GLU A 158 -13.81 9.94 7.99
C GLU A 158 -13.10 8.98 7.03
N ILE A 159 -13.78 7.92 6.57
CA ILE A 159 -13.26 7.01 5.54
C ILE A 159 -13.00 7.77 4.24
N ASP A 160 -13.93 8.59 3.77
CA ASP A 160 -13.78 9.39 2.55
C ASP A 160 -12.58 10.36 2.67
N THR A 161 -12.42 10.99 3.84
CA THR A 161 -11.30 11.89 4.14
C THR A 161 -9.97 11.12 4.17
N LEU A 162 -9.93 9.96 4.84
CA LEU A 162 -8.76 9.09 4.92
C LEU A 162 -8.32 8.65 3.52
N MET A 163 -9.26 8.21 2.69
CA MET A 163 -8.99 7.79 1.31
C MET A 163 -8.42 8.94 0.47
N ALA A 164 -8.95 10.16 0.61
CA ALA A 164 -8.44 11.33 -0.09
C ALA A 164 -7.00 11.67 0.34
N LEU A 165 -6.69 11.61 1.64
CA LEU A 165 -5.35 11.88 2.18
C LEU A 165 -4.34 10.81 1.76
N LEU A 166 -4.71 9.52 1.85
CA LEU A 166 -3.86 8.41 1.42
C LEU A 166 -3.57 8.49 -0.08
N ASN A 167 -4.54 8.88 -0.91
CA ASN A 167 -4.32 9.08 -2.35
C ASN A 167 -3.36 10.23 -2.63
N LYS A 168 -3.42 11.34 -1.88
CA LYS A 168 -2.43 12.43 -1.99
C LYS A 168 -1.02 11.94 -1.61
N ILE A 169 -0.88 11.20 -0.51
CA ILE A 169 0.40 10.63 -0.08
C ILE A 169 0.93 9.69 -1.16
N LYS A 170 0.09 8.76 -1.65
CA LYS A 170 0.43 7.84 -2.73
C LYS A 170 0.93 8.59 -3.97
N HIS A 171 0.19 9.60 -4.44
CA HIS A 171 0.60 10.42 -5.59
C HIS A 171 1.98 11.04 -5.37
N ASN A 172 2.25 11.56 -4.18
CA ASN A 172 3.55 12.16 -3.86
C ASN A 172 4.70 11.16 -3.91
N THR A 173 4.47 9.86 -3.60
CA THR A 173 5.50 8.83 -3.68
C THR A 173 5.92 8.49 -5.11
N TYR A 174 5.03 8.70 -6.10
CA TYR A 174 5.34 8.50 -7.53
C TYR A 174 5.99 9.72 -8.20
N ARG A 175 6.03 10.87 -7.53
CA ARG A 175 6.75 12.04 -8.06
C ARG A 175 8.24 11.77 -7.98
N THR A 176 8.92 11.83 -9.12
CA THR A 176 10.38 11.67 -9.19
C THR A 176 11.03 12.76 -8.35
N ARG A 177 11.66 12.39 -7.23
CA ARG A 177 12.49 13.31 -6.46
C ARG A 177 13.74 13.59 -7.27
N ARG A 178 13.94 14.85 -7.67
CA ARG A 178 15.23 15.24 -8.26
C ARG A 178 16.31 15.11 -7.19
N PRO A 179 17.50 14.52 -7.48
CA PRO A 179 18.57 14.35 -6.51
C PRO A 179 18.98 15.66 -5.80
N SER A 180 18.86 16.80 -6.50
CA SER A 180 19.14 18.15 -5.98
C SER A 180 18.14 18.64 -4.91
N GLN A 181 17.04 17.92 -4.65
CA GLN A 181 16.06 18.30 -3.62
C GLN A 181 16.28 17.55 -2.29
N VAL A 182 17.26 16.66 -2.23
CA VAL A 182 17.64 15.94 -1.01
C VAL A 182 18.93 16.55 -0.53
N GLU A 183 18.87 17.63 0.27
CA GLU A 183 20.01 18.08 1.03
C GLU A 183 20.27 17.05 2.15
N LEU A 184 21.23 16.19 1.92
CA LEU A 184 21.74 15.33 3.00
C LEU A 184 22.51 16.20 3.99
N PRO A 185 22.26 16.05 5.32
CA PRO A 185 23.07 16.76 6.30
C PRO A 185 24.54 16.40 6.08
N LYS A 186 25.39 17.42 5.96
CA LYS A 186 26.84 17.23 5.89
C LYS A 186 27.26 16.57 7.19
N VAL A 187 27.63 15.30 7.13
CA VAL A 187 28.26 14.59 8.25
C VAL A 187 29.62 15.22 8.40
N GLY A 188 29.76 16.10 9.40
CA GLY A 188 31.06 16.64 9.78
C GLY A 188 31.93 15.50 10.29
N HIS A 189 32.98 15.18 9.56
CA HIS A 189 34.05 14.34 10.08
C HIS A 189 34.80 15.19 11.10
N ALA A 190 34.69 14.84 12.38
CA ALA A 190 35.57 15.31 13.44
C ALA A 190 36.78 14.39 13.54
#